data_f59df0e0fef3a483dbc50afe4942115b
#
_entry.id   f59df0e0fef3a483dbc50afe4942115b
#
_cell.length_a   1.000
_cell.length_b   1.000
_cell.length_c   1.000
_cell.angle_alpha   90.00
_cell.angle_beta   90.00
_cell.angle_gamma   90.00
#
_symmetry.space_group_name_H-M   'P 1'
#
loop_
_entity.id
_entity.type
_entity.pdbx_description
1 polymer ?
#
loop_
_entity_poly.entity_id
_entity_poly.type
_entity_poly.pdbx_seq_one_letter_code
_entity_poly.pdbx_strand_id
1 'polypeptide(L)'
;EATCTQLVYLYNEITEKFQGDARHFFALMGRKRGADAPSLRIANVDIGGGTIDLSITTFAVTGDEATAARIKPHMAFRDGFNIAGDDVIREIVEQHVLPCIGQATGLSDPRNLLGQLFGRDTVGGSQRNRALRTQFARQIAGPVVTRMLEGYEQADLLVGGVQERKLSAFFRPEHAPQESDHASPETEGLPEQPSAALIQYVNETVERQTGKPFSLMDVALRIDPRAIDRTIRNTLGQILANLCEVIHAYNCDLLLLTGRPSKWHAIISSFFAKLPVPADRIIPMRDFRVGSWYPFADNRGEITDPKTTVVVGAILCALSEGHLEGFSFDTGSLFLKSTARFIGAMDAGG
;
A
#
# COMPACT_ATOMS: atom_id res chain seq x y z
N GLU A 1 2.58 -13.85 -5.78
CA GLU A 1 2.99 -12.42 -5.80
C GLU A 1 4.26 -12.20 -4.96
N ALA A 2 4.25 -12.52 -3.66
CA ALA A 2 5.37 -12.27 -2.75
C ALA A 2 6.71 -12.88 -3.22
N THR A 3 6.71 -14.12 -3.73
CA THR A 3 7.92 -14.75 -4.27
C THR A 3 8.48 -13.99 -5.48
N CYS A 4 7.62 -13.43 -6.31
CA CYS A 4 8.05 -12.62 -7.45
C CYS A 4 8.84 -11.38 -7.01
N THR A 5 8.35 -10.66 -5.99
CA THR A 5 9.08 -9.53 -5.41
C THR A 5 10.42 -9.95 -4.82
N GLN A 6 10.45 -11.08 -4.09
CA GLN A 6 11.69 -11.64 -3.55
C GLN A 6 12.69 -11.99 -4.65
N LEU A 7 12.20 -12.49 -5.81
CA LEU A 7 13.06 -12.77 -6.98
C LEU A 7 13.64 -11.50 -7.59
N VAL A 8 12.88 -10.42 -7.70
CA VAL A 8 13.40 -9.12 -8.18
C VAL A 8 14.55 -8.66 -7.28
N TYR A 9 14.37 -8.74 -5.96
CA TYR A 9 15.42 -8.40 -5.01
C TYR A 9 16.66 -9.30 -5.20
N LEU A 10 16.48 -10.63 -5.20
CA LEU A 10 17.60 -11.57 -5.33
C LEU A 10 18.33 -11.40 -6.66
N TYR A 11 17.59 -11.27 -7.75
CA TYR A 11 18.20 -11.05 -9.07
C TYR A 11 19.04 -9.79 -9.07
N ASN A 12 18.48 -8.67 -8.63
CA ASN A 12 19.21 -7.41 -8.57
C ASN A 12 20.49 -7.50 -7.74
N GLU A 13 20.38 -8.03 -6.52
CA GLU A 13 21.54 -8.11 -5.64
C GLU A 13 22.63 -9.03 -6.24
N ILE A 14 22.25 -10.21 -6.71
CA ILE A 14 23.21 -11.21 -7.22
C ILE A 14 23.85 -10.74 -8.53
N THR A 15 23.05 -10.24 -9.48
CA THR A 15 23.60 -9.89 -10.80
C THR A 15 24.33 -8.55 -10.79
N GLU A 16 23.73 -7.52 -10.17
CA GLU A 16 24.30 -6.16 -10.22
C GLU A 16 25.43 -5.94 -9.20
N LYS A 17 25.30 -6.52 -7.99
CA LYS A 17 26.29 -6.27 -6.92
C LYS A 17 27.32 -7.39 -6.77
N PHE A 18 26.95 -8.63 -7.07
CA PHE A 18 27.83 -9.79 -6.93
C PHE A 18 28.21 -10.44 -8.27
N GLN A 19 27.96 -9.78 -9.40
CA GLN A 19 28.38 -10.21 -10.74
C GLN A 19 27.94 -11.66 -11.08
N GLY A 20 26.75 -12.06 -10.60
CA GLY A 20 26.20 -13.40 -10.80
C GLY A 20 26.71 -14.46 -9.81
N ASP A 21 27.60 -14.11 -8.87
CA ASP A 21 28.09 -15.05 -7.86
C ASP A 21 27.08 -15.21 -6.70
N ALA A 22 26.10 -16.08 -6.90
CA ALA A 22 25.09 -16.38 -5.88
C ALA A 22 25.70 -16.98 -4.62
N ARG A 23 26.78 -17.78 -4.70
CA ARG A 23 27.42 -18.40 -3.53
C ARG A 23 28.03 -17.36 -2.61
N HIS A 24 28.75 -16.41 -3.19
CA HIS A 24 29.34 -15.31 -2.44
C HIS A 24 28.25 -14.42 -1.80
N PHE A 25 27.18 -14.09 -2.55
CA PHE A 25 26.03 -13.38 -2.01
C PHE A 25 25.44 -14.09 -0.76
N PHE A 26 25.14 -15.39 -0.87
CA PHE A 26 24.57 -16.14 0.25
C PHE A 26 25.55 -16.33 1.42
N ALA A 27 26.84 -16.42 1.16
CA ALA A 27 27.86 -16.48 2.20
C ALA A 27 27.91 -15.20 3.06
N LEU A 28 27.73 -14.02 2.43
CA LEU A 28 27.76 -12.74 3.12
C LEU A 28 26.40 -12.34 3.72
N MET A 29 25.33 -12.55 2.99
CA MET A 29 24.00 -12.07 3.39
C MET A 29 23.20 -13.09 4.20
N GLY A 30 23.47 -14.37 4.00
CA GLY A 30 22.78 -15.46 4.65
C GLY A 30 23.37 -15.83 6.01
N ARG A 31 22.67 -16.75 6.69
CA ARG A 31 23.12 -17.37 7.95
C ARG A 31 23.19 -18.89 7.81
N LYS A 32 24.12 -19.52 8.52
CA LYS A 32 24.12 -20.97 8.69
C LYS A 32 22.94 -21.38 9.57
N ARG A 33 22.10 -22.27 9.06
CA ARG A 33 20.96 -22.85 9.78
C ARG A 33 21.16 -24.35 9.85
N GLY A 34 21.74 -24.84 10.98
CA GLY A 34 22.17 -26.23 11.13
C GLY A 34 23.52 -26.52 10.46
N ALA A 35 23.67 -27.73 9.92
CA ALA A 35 24.90 -28.19 9.24
C ALA A 35 24.99 -27.77 7.77
N ASP A 36 23.92 -27.14 7.25
CA ASP A 36 23.79 -26.80 5.84
C ASP A 36 24.58 -25.54 5.46
N ALA A 37 24.72 -25.32 4.16
CA ALA A 37 25.26 -24.08 3.59
C ALA A 37 24.45 -22.85 4.04
N PRO A 38 25.06 -21.63 3.99
CA PRO A 38 24.34 -20.41 4.33
C PRO A 38 23.06 -20.25 3.51
N SER A 39 21.99 -19.88 4.17
CA SER A 39 20.67 -19.62 3.57
C SER A 39 20.18 -18.25 3.97
N LEU A 40 19.38 -17.62 3.11
CA LEU A 40 18.78 -16.31 3.36
C LEU A 40 17.27 -16.47 3.57
N ARG A 41 16.78 -16.03 4.72
CA ARG A 41 15.34 -16.04 5.01
C ARG A 41 14.77 -14.64 4.86
N ILE A 42 13.91 -14.49 3.88
CA ILE A 42 13.32 -13.22 3.51
C ILE A 42 11.84 -13.21 3.93
N ALA A 43 11.46 -12.24 4.76
CA ALA A 43 10.08 -11.87 4.97
C ALA A 43 9.67 -10.87 3.90
N ASN A 44 8.47 -11.03 3.34
CA ASN A 44 7.84 -10.04 2.47
C ASN A 44 6.49 -9.65 3.07
N VAL A 45 6.31 -8.37 3.35
CA VAL A 45 5.04 -7.79 3.82
C VAL A 45 4.49 -6.93 2.69
N ASP A 46 3.36 -7.35 2.15
CA ASP A 46 2.62 -6.59 1.13
C ASP A 46 1.41 -5.93 1.78
N ILE A 47 1.41 -4.60 1.81
CA ILE A 47 0.34 -3.80 2.39
C ILE A 47 -0.52 -3.25 1.25
N GLY A 48 -1.63 -3.93 0.99
CA GLY A 48 -2.60 -3.53 -0.03
C GLY A 48 -3.64 -2.53 0.48
N GLY A 49 -4.73 -2.37 -0.29
CA GLY A 49 -5.92 -1.62 0.15
C GLY A 49 -6.70 -2.41 1.19
N GLY A 50 -7.09 -3.65 0.88
CA GLY A 50 -7.95 -4.47 1.73
C GLY A 50 -7.24 -5.52 2.58
N THR A 51 -6.00 -5.91 2.25
CA THR A 51 -5.25 -6.95 2.96
C THR A 51 -3.80 -6.56 3.21
N ILE A 52 -3.24 -7.12 4.28
CA ILE A 52 -1.81 -7.19 4.51
C ILE A 52 -1.42 -8.66 4.41
N ASP A 53 -0.51 -8.99 3.50
CA ASP A 53 -0.02 -10.34 3.27
C ASP A 53 1.41 -10.47 3.75
N LEU A 54 1.68 -11.47 4.61
CA LEU A 54 3.02 -11.85 5.05
C LEU A 54 3.40 -13.17 4.42
N SER A 55 4.58 -13.23 3.80
CA SER A 55 5.21 -14.48 3.39
C SER A 55 6.66 -14.53 3.85
N ILE A 56 7.10 -15.70 4.30
CA ILE A 56 8.49 -15.95 4.70
C ILE A 56 9.02 -17.11 3.88
N THR A 57 10.07 -16.83 3.12
CA THR A 57 10.72 -17.83 2.27
C THR A 57 12.21 -17.93 2.64
N THR A 58 12.70 -19.14 2.80
CA THR A 58 14.12 -19.42 2.96
C THR A 58 14.69 -19.81 1.60
N PHE A 59 15.73 -19.11 1.17
CA PHE A 59 16.46 -19.39 -0.06
C PHE A 59 17.81 -20.02 0.29
N ALA A 60 18.18 -21.06 -0.40
CA ALA A 60 19.47 -21.72 -0.28
C ALA A 60 20.07 -21.95 -1.66
N VAL A 61 21.40 -21.96 -1.75
CA VAL A 61 22.10 -22.32 -2.97
C VAL A 61 22.38 -23.83 -2.95
N THR A 62 22.02 -24.49 -4.04
CA THR A 62 22.30 -25.92 -4.28
C THR A 62 23.25 -26.09 -5.46
N GLY A 63 23.86 -27.29 -5.60
CA GLY A 63 24.90 -27.60 -6.58
C GLY A 63 26.28 -27.57 -5.95
N ASP A 64 27.22 -28.31 -6.52
CA ASP A 64 28.64 -28.33 -6.14
C ASP A 64 29.43 -27.21 -6.84
N GLU A 65 30.71 -27.03 -6.54
CA GLU A 65 31.55 -26.00 -7.14
C GLU A 65 31.72 -26.15 -8.66
N ALA A 66 31.50 -27.35 -9.20
CA ALA A 66 31.62 -27.64 -10.62
C ALA A 66 30.32 -27.40 -11.41
N THR A 67 29.18 -27.22 -10.71
CA THR A 67 27.88 -26.98 -11.31
C THR A 67 27.41 -25.55 -11.08
N ALA A 68 26.59 -25.04 -12.01
CA ALA A 68 25.98 -23.70 -11.86
C ALA A 68 25.16 -23.64 -10.55
N ALA A 69 25.39 -22.59 -9.78
CA ALA A 69 24.66 -22.33 -8.53
C ALA A 69 23.17 -22.21 -8.81
N ARG A 70 22.33 -23.00 -8.14
CA ARG A 70 20.88 -22.95 -8.28
C ARG A 70 20.24 -22.52 -6.98
N ILE A 71 19.39 -21.51 -7.02
CA ILE A 71 18.69 -20.98 -5.86
C ILE A 71 17.41 -21.79 -5.65
N LYS A 72 17.28 -22.39 -4.48
CA LYS A 72 16.11 -23.18 -4.11
C LYS A 72 15.30 -22.46 -3.04
N PRO A 73 14.02 -22.10 -3.32
CA PRO A 73 13.12 -21.54 -2.33
C PRO A 73 12.48 -22.63 -1.47
N HIS A 74 12.27 -22.32 -0.20
CA HIS A 74 11.43 -23.07 0.72
C HIS A 74 10.51 -22.11 1.46
N MET A 75 9.20 -22.17 1.18
CA MET A 75 8.22 -21.35 1.85
C MET A 75 8.01 -21.84 3.28
N ALA A 76 8.40 -21.04 4.25
CA ALA A 76 8.30 -21.34 5.67
C ALA A 76 6.97 -20.89 6.29
N PHE A 77 6.41 -19.76 5.81
CA PHE A 77 5.18 -19.18 6.35
C PHE A 77 4.46 -18.35 5.29
N ARG A 78 3.13 -18.35 5.35
CA ARG A 78 2.26 -17.42 4.59
C ARG A 78 0.96 -17.23 5.34
N ASP A 79 0.56 -15.97 5.51
CA ASP A 79 -0.73 -15.60 6.09
C ASP A 79 -1.18 -14.23 5.56
N GLY A 80 -2.49 -13.94 5.66
CA GLY A 80 -3.09 -12.68 5.22
C GLY A 80 -4.06 -12.12 6.25
N PHE A 81 -4.10 -10.80 6.36
CA PHE A 81 -4.89 -10.07 7.36
C PHE A 81 -5.81 -9.07 6.65
N ASN A 82 -7.08 -9.05 7.07
CA ASN A 82 -8.13 -8.19 6.48
C ASN A 82 -8.19 -6.79 7.13
N ILE A 83 -7.04 -6.21 7.42
CA ILE A 83 -6.87 -4.82 7.89
C ILE A 83 -5.73 -4.22 7.07
N ALA A 84 -6.00 -3.13 6.35
CA ALA A 84 -5.00 -2.53 5.48
C ALA A 84 -5.29 -1.04 5.15
N GLY A 85 -4.89 -0.58 3.98
CA GLY A 85 -5.00 0.81 3.55
C GLY A 85 -6.43 1.37 3.55
N ASP A 86 -7.42 0.56 3.19
CA ASP A 86 -8.82 1.00 3.14
C ASP A 86 -9.38 1.28 4.55
N ASP A 87 -8.90 0.55 5.57
CA ASP A 87 -9.25 0.84 6.97
C ASP A 87 -8.66 2.18 7.41
N VAL A 88 -7.43 2.48 6.99
CA VAL A 88 -6.82 3.79 7.25
C VAL A 88 -7.60 4.90 6.56
N ILE A 89 -7.97 4.71 5.29
CA ILE A 89 -8.78 5.69 4.55
C ILE A 89 -10.09 5.94 5.30
N ARG A 90 -10.78 4.89 5.74
CA ARG A 90 -12.02 5.02 6.50
C ARG A 90 -11.82 5.81 7.79
N GLU A 91 -10.79 5.48 8.58
CA GLU A 91 -10.50 6.17 9.84
C GLU A 91 -10.15 7.64 9.61
N ILE A 92 -9.43 7.98 8.55
CA ILE A 92 -9.12 9.37 8.18
C ILE A 92 -10.42 10.11 7.79
N VAL A 93 -11.32 9.49 7.03
CA VAL A 93 -12.64 10.08 6.73
C VAL A 93 -13.40 10.37 8.03
N GLU A 94 -13.49 9.38 8.93
CA GLU A 94 -14.26 9.49 10.18
C GLU A 94 -13.65 10.50 11.17
N GLN A 95 -12.32 10.59 11.25
CA GLN A 95 -11.64 11.42 12.25
C GLN A 95 -11.21 12.80 11.74
N HIS A 96 -11.05 12.99 10.44
CA HIS A 96 -10.51 14.24 9.88
C HIS A 96 -11.45 14.94 8.89
N VAL A 97 -12.18 14.19 8.06
CA VAL A 97 -13.05 14.81 7.02
C VAL A 97 -14.44 15.10 7.57
N LEU A 98 -15.10 14.07 8.14
CA LEU A 98 -16.47 14.23 8.64
C LEU A 98 -16.60 15.26 9.77
N PRO A 99 -15.67 15.39 10.73
CA PRO A 99 -15.73 16.43 11.74
C PRO A 99 -15.70 17.85 11.16
N CYS A 100 -14.89 18.09 10.12
CA CYS A 100 -14.86 19.38 9.43
C CYS A 100 -16.19 19.68 8.74
N ILE A 101 -16.78 18.70 8.05
CA ILE A 101 -18.11 18.84 7.45
C ILE A 101 -19.15 19.10 8.54
N GLY A 102 -19.10 18.33 9.63
CA GLY A 102 -20.00 18.52 10.78
C GLY A 102 -19.91 19.92 11.39
N GLN A 103 -18.71 20.42 11.60
CA GLN A 103 -18.49 21.78 12.12
C GLN A 103 -19.06 22.84 11.18
N ALA A 104 -18.90 22.68 9.88
CA ALA A 104 -19.41 23.60 8.87
C ALA A 104 -20.94 23.67 8.83
N THR A 105 -21.66 22.65 9.31
CA THR A 105 -23.15 22.69 9.41
C THR A 105 -23.64 23.66 10.47
N GLY A 106 -22.81 24.02 11.44
CA GLY A 106 -23.18 24.88 12.58
C GLY A 106 -24.10 24.19 13.59
N LEU A 107 -24.35 22.88 13.49
CA LEU A 107 -25.12 22.11 14.45
C LEU A 107 -24.29 21.81 15.69
N SER A 108 -24.90 21.86 16.87
CA SER A 108 -24.27 21.46 18.14
C SER A 108 -23.94 19.95 18.19
N ASP A 109 -24.76 19.12 17.56
CA ASP A 109 -24.53 17.70 17.37
C ASP A 109 -24.85 17.26 15.92
N PRO A 110 -23.86 17.21 15.04
CA PRO A 110 -24.06 16.84 13.63
C PRO A 110 -24.09 15.31 13.42
N ARG A 111 -23.90 14.48 14.45
CA ARG A 111 -23.74 13.01 14.31
C ARG A 111 -24.90 12.34 13.59
N ASN A 112 -26.14 12.72 13.91
CA ASN A 112 -27.31 12.15 13.24
C ASN A 112 -27.34 12.50 11.75
N LEU A 113 -27.06 13.77 11.38
CA LEU A 113 -27.00 14.22 10.00
C LEU A 113 -25.87 13.53 9.24
N LEU A 114 -24.67 13.49 9.80
CA LEU A 114 -23.52 12.81 9.19
C LEU A 114 -23.78 11.30 9.04
N GLY A 115 -24.39 10.67 10.05
CA GLY A 115 -24.80 9.26 9.99
C GLY A 115 -25.83 9.01 8.89
N GLN A 116 -26.78 9.91 8.70
CA GLN A 116 -27.78 9.83 7.63
C GLN A 116 -27.14 9.99 6.24
N LEU A 117 -26.24 10.97 6.07
CA LEU A 117 -25.60 11.28 4.81
C LEU A 117 -24.50 10.27 4.43
N PHE A 118 -23.65 9.89 5.39
CA PHE A 118 -22.36 9.21 5.13
C PHE A 118 -22.15 7.94 5.98
N GLY A 119 -22.99 7.68 6.97
CA GLY A 119 -22.84 6.56 7.90
C GLY A 119 -23.04 5.19 7.27
N ARG A 120 -22.70 4.15 8.02
CA ARG A 120 -22.93 2.76 7.62
C ARG A 120 -24.42 2.48 7.48
N ASP A 121 -24.77 1.52 6.62
CA ASP A 121 -26.15 1.08 6.46
C ASP A 121 -26.72 0.57 7.80
N THR A 122 -27.64 1.33 8.36
CA THR A 122 -28.55 0.79 9.37
C THR A 122 -29.63 0.00 8.64
N VAL A 123 -30.05 -1.11 9.24
CA VAL A 123 -31.15 -1.95 8.74
C VAL A 123 -32.35 -1.05 8.45
N GLY A 124 -32.78 -0.94 7.18
CA GLY A 124 -33.91 -0.11 6.76
C GLY A 124 -33.61 1.12 5.90
N GLY A 125 -32.33 1.41 5.57
CA GLY A 125 -31.97 2.50 4.65
C GLY A 125 -32.50 2.29 3.22
N SER A 126 -33.03 3.36 2.58
CA SER A 126 -33.52 3.27 1.20
C SER A 126 -32.36 2.95 0.23
N GLN A 127 -32.65 2.25 -0.86
CA GLN A 127 -31.67 1.92 -1.90
C GLN A 127 -30.99 3.20 -2.46
N ARG A 128 -31.74 4.29 -2.58
CA ARG A 128 -31.22 5.62 -2.98
C ARG A 128 -30.14 6.13 -2.02
N ASN A 129 -30.35 6.00 -0.70
CA ASN A 129 -29.38 6.45 0.31
C ASN A 129 -28.08 5.64 0.24
N ARG A 130 -28.17 4.32 -0.02
CA ARG A 130 -26.98 3.48 -0.24
C ARG A 130 -26.18 3.94 -1.44
N ALA A 131 -26.87 4.19 -2.58
CA ALA A 131 -26.19 4.67 -3.78
C ALA A 131 -25.48 6.00 -3.55
N LEU A 132 -26.11 6.94 -2.85
CA LEU A 132 -25.51 8.26 -2.54
C LEU A 132 -24.31 8.15 -1.60
N ARG A 133 -24.35 7.28 -0.60
CA ARG A 133 -23.20 7.02 0.30
C ARG A 133 -22.04 6.41 -0.47
N THR A 134 -22.31 5.45 -1.35
CA THR A 134 -21.30 4.86 -2.23
C THR A 134 -20.69 5.92 -3.15
N GLN A 135 -21.51 6.80 -3.71
CA GLN A 135 -21.03 7.92 -4.53
C GLN A 135 -20.17 8.89 -3.73
N PHE A 136 -20.58 9.27 -2.51
CA PHE A 136 -19.77 10.12 -1.64
C PHE A 136 -18.40 9.47 -1.34
N ALA A 137 -18.40 8.20 -0.97
CA ALA A 137 -17.15 7.49 -0.69
C ALA A 137 -16.21 7.46 -1.90
N ARG A 138 -16.76 7.21 -3.11
CA ARG A 138 -15.95 7.07 -4.34
C ARG A 138 -15.55 8.41 -4.96
N GLN A 139 -16.45 9.41 -4.95
CA GLN A 139 -16.24 10.67 -5.68
C GLN A 139 -15.64 11.76 -4.78
N ILE A 140 -15.80 11.68 -3.46
CA ILE A 140 -15.33 12.71 -2.54
C ILE A 140 -14.34 12.14 -1.52
N ALA A 141 -14.78 11.25 -0.63
CA ALA A 141 -13.97 10.83 0.50
C ALA A 141 -12.67 10.14 0.08
N GLY A 142 -12.73 9.17 -0.83
CA GLY A 142 -11.56 8.46 -1.33
C GLY A 142 -10.54 9.38 -2.00
N PRO A 143 -10.93 10.19 -3.01
CA PRO A 143 -10.03 11.16 -3.65
C PRO A 143 -9.41 12.15 -2.67
N VAL A 144 -10.21 12.73 -1.77
CA VAL A 144 -9.72 13.69 -0.76
C VAL A 144 -8.69 13.06 0.16
N VAL A 145 -9.00 11.88 0.73
CA VAL A 145 -8.06 11.20 1.65
C VAL A 145 -6.81 10.73 0.92
N THR A 146 -6.92 10.28 -0.33
CA THR A 146 -5.75 9.94 -1.14
C THR A 146 -4.79 11.14 -1.25
N ARG A 147 -5.32 12.34 -1.52
CA ARG A 147 -4.52 13.56 -1.58
C ARG A 147 -3.96 13.98 -0.21
N MET A 148 -4.73 13.80 0.86
CA MET A 148 -4.22 14.02 2.21
C MET A 148 -3.06 13.08 2.55
N LEU A 149 -3.12 11.82 2.14
CA LEU A 149 -2.06 10.83 2.33
C LEU A 149 -0.83 11.13 1.45
N GLU A 150 -1.01 11.59 0.22
CA GLU A 150 0.09 12.05 -0.64
C GLU A 150 0.83 13.26 -0.01
N GLY A 151 0.07 14.20 0.55
CA GLY A 151 0.65 15.31 1.31
C GLY A 151 1.36 14.86 2.60
N TYR A 152 0.81 13.87 3.29
CA TYR A 152 1.44 13.27 4.47
C TYR A 152 2.75 12.55 4.12
N GLU A 153 2.81 11.86 3.00
CA GLU A 153 4.04 11.17 2.56
C GLU A 153 5.22 12.12 2.31
N GLN A 154 4.92 13.35 1.90
CA GLN A 154 5.92 14.38 1.61
C GLN A 154 6.20 15.30 2.81
N ALA A 155 5.38 15.22 3.85
CA ALA A 155 5.48 16.13 5.00
C ALA A 155 6.65 15.77 5.91
N ASP A 156 7.41 16.80 6.32
CA ASP A 156 8.29 16.68 7.48
C ASP A 156 7.46 16.74 8.77
N LEU A 157 7.34 15.61 9.45
CA LEU A 157 6.55 15.52 10.68
C LEU A 157 7.16 16.31 11.84
N LEU A 158 8.42 16.71 11.77
CA LEU A 158 9.07 17.54 12.81
C LEU A 158 8.71 19.01 12.65
N VAL A 159 8.65 19.50 11.41
CA VAL A 159 8.47 20.91 11.09
C VAL A 159 7.07 21.23 10.55
N GLY A 160 6.42 20.26 9.92
CA GLY A 160 5.14 20.44 9.24
C GLY A 160 4.04 21.01 10.13
N GLY A 161 3.36 22.04 9.63
CA GLY A 161 2.22 22.70 10.26
C GLY A 161 0.87 22.20 9.79
N VAL A 162 -0.18 22.60 10.48
CA VAL A 162 -1.56 22.38 10.07
C VAL A 162 -1.88 23.29 8.89
N GLN A 163 -2.48 22.73 7.86
CA GLN A 163 -2.96 23.45 6.68
C GLN A 163 -4.48 23.40 6.63
N GLU A 164 -5.09 24.46 6.13
CA GLU A 164 -6.51 24.48 5.82
C GLU A 164 -6.69 24.59 4.30
N ARG A 165 -7.52 23.72 3.74
CA ARG A 165 -7.86 23.72 2.32
C ARG A 165 -9.36 23.52 2.15
N LYS A 166 -9.99 24.30 1.25
CA LYS A 166 -11.38 24.03 0.88
C LYS A 166 -11.49 22.68 0.18
N LEU A 167 -12.62 22.01 0.38
CA LEU A 167 -12.88 20.69 -0.24
C LEU A 167 -12.81 20.80 -1.79
N SER A 168 -13.24 21.92 -2.37
CA SER A 168 -13.11 22.20 -3.81
C SER A 168 -11.66 22.15 -4.33
N ALA A 169 -10.68 22.49 -3.50
CA ALA A 169 -9.26 22.50 -3.90
C ALA A 169 -8.65 21.11 -4.10
N PHE A 170 -9.37 20.05 -3.76
CA PHE A 170 -8.95 18.65 -3.99
C PHE A 170 -9.36 18.13 -5.37
N PHE A 171 -10.08 18.91 -6.16
CA PHE A 171 -10.64 18.50 -7.44
C PHE A 171 -10.20 19.44 -8.55
N ARG A 172 -10.24 18.96 -9.79
CA ARG A 172 -9.95 19.77 -10.97
C ARG A 172 -10.94 20.95 -11.06
N PRO A 173 -10.47 22.19 -11.32
CA PRO A 173 -11.37 23.32 -11.52
C PRO A 173 -12.33 23.08 -12.68
N GLU A 174 -13.61 23.52 -12.54
CA GLU A 174 -14.64 23.31 -13.57
C GLU A 174 -14.28 23.90 -14.95
N HIS A 175 -13.38 24.87 -14.99
CA HIS A 175 -12.98 25.59 -16.22
C HIS A 175 -11.54 25.29 -16.63
N ALA A 176 -10.93 24.21 -16.12
CA ALA A 176 -9.63 23.78 -16.59
C ALA A 176 -9.74 23.26 -18.03
N PRO A 177 -8.90 23.75 -18.97
CA PRO A 177 -8.90 23.24 -20.34
C PRO A 177 -8.67 21.74 -20.31
N GLN A 178 -9.51 20.99 -21.04
CA GLN A 178 -9.27 19.59 -21.31
C GLN A 178 -8.03 19.54 -22.22
N GLU A 179 -6.99 18.86 -21.74
CA GLU A 179 -5.75 18.59 -22.52
C GLU A 179 -5.12 19.82 -23.19
N SER A 180 -4.56 20.73 -22.42
CA SER A 180 -3.57 21.65 -22.93
C SER A 180 -2.19 21.26 -22.39
N ASP A 181 -1.15 21.29 -23.22
CA ASP A 181 0.26 21.06 -22.91
C ASP A 181 0.86 21.97 -21.80
N HIS A 182 0.02 22.70 -21.09
CA HIS A 182 0.35 23.69 -20.06
C HIS A 182 -0.53 23.57 -18.80
N ALA A 183 -0.91 22.35 -18.39
CA ALA A 183 -1.48 22.16 -17.06
C ALA A 183 -0.44 22.61 -16.02
N SER A 184 -0.82 23.51 -15.12
CA SER A 184 0.09 23.89 -14.05
C SER A 184 0.41 22.67 -13.19
N PRO A 185 1.64 22.52 -12.66
CA PRO A 185 2.02 21.38 -11.82
C PRO A 185 1.06 21.13 -10.64
N GLU A 186 0.34 22.16 -10.21
CA GLU A 186 -0.62 22.10 -9.11
C GLU A 186 -1.96 21.44 -9.49
N THR A 187 -2.31 21.39 -10.79
CA THR A 187 -3.58 20.80 -11.26
C THR A 187 -3.41 19.43 -11.91
N GLU A 188 -2.17 19.05 -12.17
CA GLU A 188 -1.85 17.75 -12.76
C GLU A 188 -2.23 16.61 -11.79
N GLY A 189 -3.02 15.64 -12.30
CA GLY A 189 -3.47 14.49 -11.52
C GLY A 189 -4.56 14.78 -10.48
N LEU A 190 -5.18 15.97 -10.46
CA LEU A 190 -6.38 16.19 -9.63
C LEU A 190 -7.55 15.35 -10.16
N PRO A 191 -8.36 14.73 -9.27
CA PRO A 191 -9.56 14.00 -9.66
C PRO A 191 -10.61 14.94 -10.27
N GLU A 192 -11.50 14.36 -11.06
CA GLU A 192 -12.64 15.10 -11.60
C GLU A 192 -13.58 15.58 -10.50
N GLN A 193 -14.36 16.62 -10.81
CA GLN A 193 -15.37 17.14 -9.90
C GLN A 193 -16.40 16.05 -9.53
N PRO A 194 -16.86 16.00 -8.27
CA PRO A 194 -17.98 15.16 -7.89
C PRO A 194 -19.24 15.54 -8.67
N SER A 195 -20.15 14.60 -8.88
CA SER A 195 -21.38 14.86 -9.60
C SER A 195 -22.21 15.97 -8.94
N ALA A 196 -22.71 16.90 -9.77
CA ALA A 196 -23.55 18.00 -9.29
C ALA A 196 -24.76 17.50 -8.48
N ALA A 197 -25.36 16.37 -8.88
CA ALA A 197 -26.48 15.76 -8.16
C ALA A 197 -26.11 15.32 -6.73
N LEU A 198 -24.89 14.81 -6.52
CA LEU A 198 -24.40 14.44 -5.19
C LEU A 198 -24.19 15.67 -4.32
N ILE A 199 -23.50 16.69 -4.85
CA ILE A 199 -23.24 17.94 -4.14
C ILE A 199 -24.56 18.62 -3.75
N GLN A 200 -25.49 18.74 -4.70
CA GLN A 200 -26.81 19.32 -4.46
C GLN A 200 -27.57 18.56 -3.38
N TYR A 201 -27.58 17.23 -3.44
CA TYR A 201 -28.28 16.42 -2.43
C TYR A 201 -27.74 16.67 -1.02
N VAL A 202 -26.42 16.74 -0.85
CA VAL A 202 -25.81 17.01 0.46
C VAL A 202 -26.17 18.42 0.93
N ASN A 203 -26.01 19.42 0.08
CA ASN A 203 -26.31 20.82 0.40
C ASN A 203 -27.77 20.97 0.83
N GLU A 204 -28.73 20.54 -0.01
CA GLU A 204 -30.15 20.62 0.31
C GLU A 204 -30.57 19.86 1.58
N THR A 205 -29.88 18.74 1.88
CA THR A 205 -30.17 17.98 3.09
C THR A 205 -29.70 18.71 4.34
N VAL A 206 -28.50 19.34 4.28
CA VAL A 206 -27.98 20.17 5.37
C VAL A 206 -28.84 21.40 5.54
N GLU A 207 -29.16 22.12 4.47
CA GLU A 207 -30.00 23.35 4.50
C GLU A 207 -31.39 23.09 5.10
N ARG A 208 -32.04 21.98 4.73
CA ARG A 208 -33.35 21.58 5.32
C ARG A 208 -33.27 21.33 6.82
N GLN A 209 -32.17 20.83 7.33
CA GLN A 209 -32.02 20.50 8.78
C GLN A 209 -31.55 21.71 9.58
N THR A 210 -30.75 22.59 8.97
CA THR A 210 -30.15 23.74 9.67
C THR A 210 -30.90 25.03 9.48
N GLY A 211 -31.71 25.15 8.41
CA GLY A 211 -32.34 26.38 7.98
C GLY A 211 -31.36 27.44 7.45
N LYS A 212 -30.10 27.07 7.17
CA LYS A 212 -29.03 27.96 6.70
C LYS A 212 -28.45 27.49 5.38
N PRO A 213 -28.01 28.41 4.49
CA PRO A 213 -27.28 28.04 3.28
C PRO A 213 -26.04 27.22 3.63
N PHE A 214 -25.79 26.16 2.84
CA PHE A 214 -24.64 25.32 3.00
C PHE A 214 -24.02 24.94 1.65
N SER A 215 -22.70 24.99 1.56
CA SER A 215 -21.94 24.55 0.39
C SER A 215 -20.89 23.53 0.83
N LEU A 216 -21.05 22.28 0.42
CA LEU A 216 -20.12 21.21 0.73
C LEU A 216 -18.71 21.52 0.20
N MET A 217 -18.63 22.06 -1.02
CA MET A 217 -17.35 22.31 -1.68
C MET A 217 -16.56 23.48 -1.04
N ASP A 218 -17.23 24.34 -0.26
CA ASP A 218 -16.60 25.43 0.49
C ASP A 218 -16.14 25.02 1.89
N VAL A 219 -16.43 23.80 2.34
CA VAL A 219 -15.98 23.31 3.65
C VAL A 219 -14.46 23.34 3.71
N ALA A 220 -13.91 23.99 4.74
CA ALA A 220 -12.47 23.98 5.03
C ALA A 220 -12.09 22.69 5.74
N LEU A 221 -11.22 21.90 5.12
CA LEU A 221 -10.62 20.72 5.72
C LEU A 221 -9.30 21.08 6.41
N ARG A 222 -9.18 20.66 7.66
CA ARG A 222 -7.96 20.81 8.43
C ARG A 222 -7.06 19.60 8.22
N ILE A 223 -5.88 19.82 7.62
CA ILE A 223 -4.89 18.80 7.29
C ILE A 223 -3.75 18.93 8.28
N ASP A 224 -3.64 17.97 9.18
CA ASP A 224 -2.56 17.87 10.16
C ASP A 224 -1.80 16.55 9.92
N PRO A 225 -0.59 16.57 9.32
CA PRO A 225 0.18 15.35 9.05
C PRO A 225 0.47 14.53 10.30
N ARG A 226 0.65 15.18 11.47
CA ARG A 226 0.89 14.47 12.73
C ARG A 226 -0.37 13.76 13.24
N ALA A 227 -1.54 14.36 13.00
CA ALA A 227 -2.80 13.71 13.36
C ALA A 227 -3.07 12.51 12.43
N ILE A 228 -2.78 12.63 11.14
CA ILE A 228 -2.85 11.52 10.17
C ILE A 228 -1.89 10.41 10.58
N ASP A 229 -0.64 10.71 10.95
CA ASP A 229 0.34 9.73 11.44
C ASP A 229 -0.19 8.95 12.64
N ARG A 230 -0.80 9.65 13.62
CA ARG A 230 -1.42 8.98 14.78
C ARG A 230 -2.58 8.08 14.38
N THR A 231 -3.43 8.51 13.44
CA THR A 231 -4.54 7.69 12.94
C THR A 231 -4.01 6.41 12.29
N ILE A 232 -2.99 6.49 11.44
CA ILE A 232 -2.37 5.31 10.81
C ILE A 232 -1.80 4.36 11.86
N ARG A 233 -1.06 4.88 12.86
CA ARG A 233 -0.49 4.09 13.96
C ARG A 233 -1.57 3.42 14.80
N ASN A 234 -2.65 4.09 15.09
CA ASN A 234 -3.76 3.53 15.86
C ASN A 234 -4.48 2.43 15.07
N THR A 235 -4.64 2.60 13.76
CA THR A 235 -5.34 1.63 12.91
C THR A 235 -4.49 0.38 12.67
N LEU A 236 -3.22 0.54 12.32
CA LEU A 236 -2.36 -0.57 11.89
C LEU A 236 -1.35 -1.02 12.94
N GLY A 237 -1.15 -0.27 14.02
CA GLY A 237 -0.04 -0.49 14.96
C GLY A 237 -0.02 -1.87 15.62
N GLN A 238 -1.18 -2.45 15.93
CA GLN A 238 -1.25 -3.78 16.53
C GLN A 238 -0.87 -4.87 15.52
N ILE A 239 -1.40 -4.79 14.30
CA ILE A 239 -1.09 -5.77 13.27
C ILE A 239 0.38 -5.69 12.86
N LEU A 240 0.94 -4.48 12.73
CA LEU A 240 2.37 -4.31 12.44
C LEU A 240 3.25 -4.88 13.57
N ALA A 241 2.84 -4.75 14.83
CA ALA A 241 3.54 -5.35 15.96
C ALA A 241 3.52 -6.89 15.89
N ASN A 242 2.36 -7.48 15.62
CA ASN A 242 2.20 -8.92 15.47
C ASN A 242 3.05 -9.46 14.30
N LEU A 243 3.10 -8.72 13.18
CA LEU A 243 3.97 -9.06 12.04
C LEU A 243 5.44 -9.07 12.44
N CYS A 244 5.89 -8.06 13.21
CA CYS A 244 7.26 -8.03 13.71
C CYS A 244 7.60 -9.23 14.59
N GLU A 245 6.66 -9.65 15.46
CA GLU A 245 6.84 -10.85 16.32
C GLU A 245 6.98 -12.12 15.48
N VAL A 246 6.13 -12.30 14.46
CA VAL A 246 6.21 -13.45 13.55
C VAL A 246 7.54 -13.45 12.79
N ILE A 247 7.93 -12.31 12.20
CA ILE A 247 9.17 -12.15 11.45
C ILE A 247 10.38 -12.46 12.34
N HIS A 248 10.36 -12.00 13.60
CA HIS A 248 11.38 -12.28 14.59
C HIS A 248 11.41 -13.75 14.98
N ALA A 249 10.26 -14.36 15.28
CA ALA A 249 10.15 -15.76 15.66
C ALA A 249 10.69 -16.71 14.57
N TYR A 250 10.49 -16.35 13.30
CA TYR A 250 11.07 -17.07 12.17
C TYR A 250 12.56 -16.78 11.94
N ASN A 251 13.16 -15.88 12.72
CA ASN A 251 14.55 -15.47 12.59
C ASN A 251 14.90 -15.06 11.15
N CYS A 252 14.12 -14.13 10.59
CA CYS A 252 14.32 -13.61 9.26
C CYS A 252 15.59 -12.74 9.18
N ASP A 253 16.28 -12.79 8.04
CA ASP A 253 17.50 -12.02 7.79
C ASP A 253 17.20 -10.68 7.13
N LEU A 254 16.08 -10.59 6.42
CA LEU A 254 15.69 -9.48 5.57
C LEU A 254 14.18 -9.31 5.58
N LEU A 255 13.72 -8.06 5.53
CA LEU A 255 12.33 -7.69 5.32
C LEU A 255 12.20 -6.87 4.04
N LEU A 256 11.36 -7.32 3.11
CA LEU A 256 10.89 -6.53 1.97
C LEU A 256 9.51 -5.96 2.28
N LEU A 257 9.32 -4.66 2.01
CA LEU A 257 8.05 -3.97 2.17
C LEU A 257 7.50 -3.59 0.80
N THR A 258 6.28 -4.04 0.50
CA THR A 258 5.57 -3.78 -0.76
C THR A 258 4.19 -3.20 -0.52
N GLY A 259 3.53 -2.82 -1.61
CA GLY A 259 2.24 -2.15 -1.58
C GLY A 259 2.35 -0.64 -1.37
N ARG A 260 1.31 0.10 -1.75
CA ARG A 260 1.32 1.57 -1.71
C ARG A 260 1.47 2.15 -0.29
N PRO A 261 0.79 1.62 0.74
CA PRO A 261 0.93 2.10 2.11
C PRO A 261 2.32 1.88 2.73
N SER A 262 3.13 0.96 2.18
CA SER A 262 4.46 0.63 2.75
C SER A 262 5.41 1.82 2.82
N LYS A 263 5.16 2.89 2.07
CA LYS A 263 5.95 4.14 2.08
C LYS A 263 5.53 5.14 3.17
N TRP A 264 4.41 4.90 3.88
CA TRP A 264 3.97 5.82 4.92
C TRP A 264 4.93 5.81 6.12
N HIS A 265 5.28 7.00 6.61
CA HIS A 265 6.19 7.17 7.75
C HIS A 265 5.82 6.32 8.96
N ALA A 266 4.53 6.28 9.31
CA ALA A 266 4.01 5.49 10.42
C ALA A 266 4.33 3.99 10.26
N ILE A 267 4.28 3.44 9.06
CA ILE A 267 4.53 2.02 8.77
C ILE A 267 6.02 1.72 8.83
N ILE A 268 6.82 2.44 8.05
CA ILE A 268 8.27 2.23 7.98
C ILE A 268 8.89 2.37 9.37
N SER A 269 8.57 3.45 10.10
CA SER A 269 9.10 3.68 11.44
C SER A 269 8.65 2.64 12.46
N SER A 270 7.47 2.03 12.29
CA SER A 270 7.01 0.94 13.15
C SER A 270 7.87 -0.32 13.00
N PHE A 271 8.26 -0.67 11.76
CA PHE A 271 9.18 -1.78 11.53
C PHE A 271 10.58 -1.48 12.06
N PHE A 272 11.13 -0.29 11.81
CA PHE A 272 12.42 0.10 12.36
C PHE A 272 12.45 0.09 13.90
N ALA A 273 11.36 0.48 14.54
CA ALA A 273 11.31 0.55 16.01
C ALA A 273 11.12 -0.81 16.68
N LYS A 274 10.50 -1.78 16.01
CA LYS A 274 10.05 -3.04 16.63
C LYS A 274 10.80 -4.27 16.15
N LEU A 275 11.31 -4.26 14.91
CA LEU A 275 11.98 -5.42 14.34
C LEU A 275 13.48 -5.38 14.65
N PRO A 276 14.04 -6.38 15.36
CA PRO A 276 15.45 -6.44 15.70
C PRO A 276 16.30 -6.93 14.51
N VAL A 277 16.18 -6.23 13.39
CA VAL A 277 16.94 -6.44 12.16
C VAL A 277 17.66 -5.14 11.84
N PRO A 278 18.92 -5.17 11.36
CA PRO A 278 19.62 -3.96 10.93
C PRO A 278 18.80 -3.15 9.93
N ALA A 279 18.89 -1.82 10.01
CA ALA A 279 18.08 -0.92 9.19
C ALA A 279 18.27 -1.13 7.67
N ASP A 280 19.49 -1.45 7.25
CA ASP A 280 19.86 -1.79 5.87
C ASP A 280 19.26 -3.11 5.37
N ARG A 281 18.64 -3.88 6.25
CA ARG A 281 17.94 -5.11 5.95
C ARG A 281 16.40 -4.99 5.99
N ILE A 282 15.88 -3.80 6.19
CA ILE A 282 14.48 -3.44 6.02
C ILE A 282 14.37 -2.62 4.73
N ILE A 283 13.87 -3.21 3.67
CA ILE A 283 13.94 -2.67 2.32
C ILE A 283 12.53 -2.37 1.81
N PRO A 284 12.14 -1.09 1.79
CA PRO A 284 10.98 -0.69 1.00
C PRO A 284 11.29 -0.90 -0.48
N MET A 285 10.44 -1.67 -1.19
CA MET A 285 10.63 -1.92 -2.62
C MET A 285 10.30 -0.69 -3.46
N ARG A 286 9.55 0.28 -2.94
CA ARG A 286 9.49 1.60 -3.51
C ARG A 286 10.83 2.30 -3.26
N ASP A 287 11.31 2.99 -4.26
CA ASP A 287 12.62 3.65 -4.27
C ASP A 287 13.82 2.68 -4.14
N PHE A 288 13.56 1.35 -4.27
CA PHE A 288 14.64 0.36 -4.36
C PHE A 288 15.36 0.49 -5.69
N ARG A 289 16.69 0.58 -5.62
CA ARG A 289 17.53 0.81 -6.78
C ARG A 289 17.81 -0.48 -7.51
N VAL A 290 17.35 -0.54 -8.76
CA VAL A 290 17.44 -1.72 -9.64
C VAL A 290 18.31 -1.48 -10.89
N GLY A 291 18.54 -0.22 -11.26
CA GLY A 291 19.30 0.09 -12.47
C GLY A 291 18.51 -0.10 -13.77
N SER A 292 19.23 -0.22 -14.89
CA SER A 292 18.67 -0.19 -16.24
C SER A 292 18.03 -1.52 -16.70
N TRP A 293 18.27 -2.63 -16.01
CA TRP A 293 17.70 -3.92 -16.38
C TRP A 293 16.19 -4.00 -16.08
N TYR A 294 15.70 -3.19 -15.15
CA TYR A 294 14.32 -3.21 -14.71
C TYR A 294 13.45 -2.31 -15.61
N PRO A 295 12.45 -2.87 -16.32
CA PRO A 295 11.75 -2.14 -17.38
C PRO A 295 10.84 -0.99 -16.90
N PHE A 296 10.53 -0.94 -15.60
CA PHE A 296 9.68 0.08 -14.98
C PHE A 296 10.45 0.97 -13.99
N ALA A 297 11.77 1.02 -14.12
CA ALA A 297 12.59 1.94 -13.34
C ALA A 297 12.38 3.39 -13.81
N ASP A 298 12.48 4.32 -12.86
CA ASP A 298 12.53 5.74 -13.18
C ASP A 298 13.91 6.16 -13.74
N ASN A 299 14.07 7.44 -14.02
CA ASN A 299 15.33 8.00 -14.56
C ASN A 299 16.51 7.86 -13.57
N ARG A 300 16.27 7.55 -12.30
CA ARG A 300 17.29 7.29 -11.27
C ARG A 300 17.60 5.80 -11.11
N GLY A 301 16.88 4.94 -11.83
CA GLY A 301 16.98 3.49 -11.73
C GLY A 301 16.28 2.94 -10.49
N GLU A 302 15.22 3.60 -10.03
CA GLU A 302 14.47 3.22 -8.83
C GLU A 302 13.06 2.71 -9.17
N ILE A 303 12.53 1.79 -8.37
CA ILE A 303 11.16 1.27 -8.52
C ILE A 303 10.18 2.32 -7.98
N THR A 304 9.34 2.87 -8.84
CA THR A 304 8.30 3.85 -8.44
C THR A 304 7.02 3.18 -7.97
N ASP A 305 6.61 2.08 -8.64
CA ASP A 305 5.44 1.28 -8.26
C ASP A 305 5.87 -0.15 -7.89
N PRO A 306 5.86 -0.51 -6.60
CA PRO A 306 6.21 -1.86 -6.16
C PRO A 306 5.35 -2.99 -6.75
N LYS A 307 4.15 -2.70 -7.26
CA LYS A 307 3.29 -3.72 -7.89
C LYS A 307 3.91 -4.28 -9.17
N THR A 308 4.74 -3.51 -9.85
CA THR A 308 5.45 -3.97 -11.05
C THR A 308 6.43 -5.10 -10.75
N THR A 309 6.87 -5.25 -9.49
CA THR A 309 7.76 -6.35 -9.07
C THR A 309 7.13 -7.72 -9.25
N VAL A 310 5.81 -7.82 -9.18
CA VAL A 310 5.09 -9.09 -9.39
C VAL A 310 5.24 -9.57 -10.84
N VAL A 311 5.04 -8.67 -11.81
CA VAL A 311 5.15 -8.99 -13.25
C VAL A 311 6.60 -9.29 -13.61
N VAL A 312 7.53 -8.43 -13.20
CA VAL A 312 8.96 -8.61 -13.49
C VAL A 312 9.48 -9.89 -12.84
N GLY A 313 9.13 -10.14 -11.59
CA GLY A 313 9.52 -11.37 -10.88
C GLY A 313 8.94 -12.64 -11.50
N ALA A 314 7.72 -12.58 -12.04
CA ALA A 314 7.14 -13.71 -12.79
C ALA A 314 7.92 -14.00 -14.08
N ILE A 315 8.35 -12.96 -14.80
CA ILE A 315 9.20 -13.09 -15.99
C ILE A 315 10.56 -13.66 -15.60
N LEU A 316 11.21 -13.14 -14.54
CA LEU A 316 12.46 -13.69 -14.02
C LEU A 316 12.33 -15.16 -13.64
N CYS A 317 11.22 -15.54 -13.01
CA CYS A 317 10.93 -16.94 -12.68
C CYS A 317 10.89 -17.83 -13.93
N ALA A 318 10.20 -17.38 -14.98
CA ALA A 318 10.13 -18.14 -16.25
C ALA A 318 11.47 -18.22 -16.97
N LEU A 319 12.28 -17.14 -16.95
CA LEU A 319 13.58 -17.10 -17.60
C LEU A 319 14.70 -17.80 -16.80
N SER A 320 14.52 -17.99 -15.49
CA SER A 320 15.55 -18.56 -14.61
C SER A 320 15.83 -20.05 -14.85
N GLU A 321 15.05 -20.72 -15.70
CA GLU A 321 15.26 -22.12 -16.13
C GLU A 321 16.28 -22.25 -17.28
N GLY A 322 17.36 -21.47 -17.24
CA GLY A 322 18.48 -21.58 -18.18
C GLY A 322 18.58 -20.46 -19.22
N HIS A 323 17.75 -19.40 -19.09
CA HIS A 323 17.78 -18.25 -20.00
C HIS A 323 18.40 -16.98 -19.37
N LEU A 324 18.83 -17.07 -18.10
CA LEU A 324 19.52 -15.97 -17.40
C LEU A 324 20.96 -16.36 -17.09
N GLU A 325 21.90 -15.52 -17.48
CA GLU A 325 23.31 -15.70 -17.16
C GLU A 325 23.54 -15.37 -15.67
N GLY A 326 24.26 -16.25 -14.98
CA GLY A 326 24.61 -16.05 -13.56
C GLY A 326 23.43 -16.15 -12.57
N PHE A 327 22.20 -16.48 -13.03
CA PHE A 327 21.04 -16.63 -12.17
C PHE A 327 20.19 -17.84 -12.55
N SER A 328 20.11 -18.81 -11.65
CA SER A 328 19.30 -20.02 -11.81
C SER A 328 18.43 -20.25 -10.57
N PHE A 329 17.15 -20.51 -10.80
CA PHE A 329 16.14 -20.64 -9.75
C PHE A 329 15.34 -21.94 -9.92
N ASP A 330 15.11 -22.65 -8.82
CA ASP A 330 14.33 -23.89 -8.82
C ASP A 330 12.83 -23.60 -8.71
N THR A 331 12.16 -23.51 -9.86
CA THR A 331 10.71 -23.29 -9.95
C THR A 331 9.91 -24.50 -9.48
N GLY A 332 10.45 -25.70 -9.61
CA GLY A 332 9.78 -26.96 -9.24
C GLY A 332 9.49 -27.09 -7.74
N SER A 333 10.15 -26.29 -6.91
CA SER A 333 9.89 -26.24 -5.46
C SER A 333 8.80 -25.22 -5.07
N LEU A 334 8.29 -24.44 -6.01
CA LEU A 334 7.18 -23.50 -5.81
C LEU A 334 5.84 -24.24 -5.88
N PHE A 335 5.43 -24.85 -4.78
CA PHE A 335 4.10 -25.46 -4.71
C PHE A 335 3.04 -24.39 -4.43
N LEU A 336 2.14 -24.18 -5.36
CA LEU A 336 0.92 -23.41 -5.15
C LEU A 336 -0.03 -24.21 -4.23
N LYS A 337 -0.04 -23.89 -2.96
CA LYS A 337 -1.09 -24.37 -2.06
C LYS A 337 -2.30 -23.45 -2.22
N SER A 338 -3.28 -23.88 -3.03
CA SER A 338 -4.59 -23.25 -3.04
C SER A 338 -5.37 -23.70 -1.80
N THR A 339 -5.96 -22.75 -1.08
CA THR A 339 -6.95 -23.03 -0.03
C THR A 339 -8.35 -23.27 -0.61
N ALA A 340 -8.54 -22.96 -1.90
CA ALA A 340 -9.77 -23.22 -2.60
C ALA A 340 -9.95 -24.74 -2.80
N ARG A 341 -10.95 -25.32 -2.15
CA ARG A 341 -11.32 -26.73 -2.30
C ARG A 341 -12.17 -27.01 -3.54
N PHE A 342 -12.84 -25.98 -4.03
CA PHE A 342 -13.73 -26.06 -5.18
C PHE A 342 -13.52 -24.84 -6.07
N ILE A 343 -13.51 -25.06 -7.38
CA ILE A 343 -13.52 -24.02 -8.41
C ILE A 343 -14.78 -24.26 -9.22
N GLY A 344 -15.66 -23.26 -9.29
CA GLY A 344 -16.91 -23.32 -10.04
C GLY A 344 -17.27 -21.96 -10.64
N ALA A 345 -18.13 -21.94 -11.63
CA ALA A 345 -18.75 -20.72 -12.09
C ALA A 345 -19.93 -20.39 -11.18
N MET A 346 -20.00 -19.12 -10.74
CA MET A 346 -21.14 -18.60 -10.00
C MET A 346 -22.12 -18.00 -11.01
N ASP A 347 -23.34 -18.50 -11.05
CA ASP A 347 -24.38 -17.90 -11.87
C ASP A 347 -25.08 -16.75 -11.12
N ALA A 348 -25.89 -15.97 -11.84
CA ALA A 348 -26.51 -14.76 -11.29
C ALA A 348 -27.55 -15.03 -10.18
N GLY A 349 -27.79 -16.28 -9.82
CA GLY A 349 -28.73 -16.68 -8.76
C GLY A 349 -28.09 -16.96 -7.40
N GLY A 350 -26.77 -16.94 -7.27
CA GLY A 350 -26.00 -17.02 -6.01
C GLY A 350 -25.79 -18.44 -5.52
#